data_b73b8275df90d580efe6e9bfdd453dad
#
_entry.id   b73b8275df90d580efe6e9bfdd453dad
#
_cell.length_a   1.000
_cell.length_b   1.000
_cell.length_c   1.000
_cell.angle_alpha   90.00
_cell.angle_beta   90.00
_cell.angle_gamma   90.00
#
_symmetry.space_group_name_H-M   'P 1'
#
loop_
_entity.id
_entity.type
_entity.pdbx_description
1 polymer ?
#
loop_
_entity_poly.entity_id
_entity_poly.type
_entity_poly.pdbx_seq_one_letter_code
_entity_poly.pdbx_strand_id
1 'polypeptide(L)'
;MLQLAELRSGEVLFDLGAGDGRTVLMAAKIFGARAVGVELREDLAKKALSTVHDNGLADRVTIVSGDMFSVNLMSADVVFLYLTTSANEKIRPKLETELKQGVHVVSHDYEIVGWKPVIVENFCENPQLGYPSHTIYLYKKL
;
A
#
# COMPACT_ATOMS: atom_id res chain seq x y z
N MET A 1 -1.62 -10.01 1.82
CA MET A 1 -1.53 -8.93 0.80
C MET A 1 -0.11 -8.70 0.31
N LEU A 2 0.83 -8.46 1.19
CA LEU A 2 2.22 -8.23 0.79
C LEU A 2 2.88 -9.48 0.20
N GLN A 3 2.50 -10.66 0.68
CA GLN A 3 2.93 -11.92 0.10
C GLN A 3 2.42 -12.08 -1.34
N LEU A 4 1.18 -11.68 -1.59
CA LEU A 4 0.57 -11.74 -2.90
C LEU A 4 1.32 -10.86 -3.90
N ALA A 5 1.80 -9.71 -3.47
CA ALA A 5 2.59 -8.78 -4.28
C ALA A 5 4.04 -9.21 -4.45
N GLU A 6 4.45 -10.32 -3.84
CA GLU A 6 5.83 -10.83 -3.89
C GLU A 6 6.86 -9.83 -3.38
N LEU A 7 6.51 -9.08 -2.34
CA LEU A 7 7.43 -8.10 -1.74
C LEU A 7 8.67 -8.80 -1.20
N ARG A 8 9.83 -8.29 -1.58
CA ARG A 8 11.14 -8.87 -1.23
C ARG A 8 11.95 -7.94 -0.34
N SER A 9 12.90 -8.53 0.37
CA SER A 9 13.87 -7.77 1.17
C SER A 9 14.61 -6.76 0.30
N GLY A 10 14.72 -5.53 0.81
CA GLY A 10 15.40 -4.43 0.11
C GLY A 10 14.55 -3.69 -0.91
N GLU A 11 13.38 -4.21 -1.27
CA GLU A 11 12.45 -3.50 -2.14
C GLU A 11 11.76 -2.37 -1.40
N VAL A 12 11.14 -1.46 -2.15
CA VAL A 12 10.45 -0.28 -1.62
C VAL A 12 8.95 -0.40 -1.81
N LEU A 13 8.22 -0.41 -0.71
CA LEU A 13 6.76 -0.36 -0.70
C LEU A 13 6.30 1.08 -0.46
N PHE A 14 5.34 1.55 -1.26
CA PHE A 14 4.62 2.79 -0.98
C PHE A 14 3.19 2.46 -0.55
N ASP A 15 2.81 2.90 0.63
CA ASP A 15 1.45 2.78 1.14
C ASP A 15 0.77 4.15 1.05
N LEU A 16 -0.12 4.30 0.10
CA LEU A 16 -0.86 5.53 -0.13
C LEU A 16 -2.16 5.49 0.69
N GLY A 17 -2.23 6.35 1.70
CA GLY A 17 -3.28 6.28 2.71
C GLY A 17 -2.87 5.37 3.87
N ALA A 18 -1.68 5.58 4.41
CA ALA A 18 -1.04 4.66 5.34
C ALA A 18 -1.75 4.49 6.69
N GLY A 19 -2.64 5.40 7.06
CA GLY A 19 -3.34 5.35 8.34
C GLY A 19 -2.37 5.38 9.51
N ASP A 20 -2.50 4.42 10.41
CA ASP A 20 -1.66 4.28 11.59
C ASP A 20 -0.33 3.55 11.33
N GLY A 21 -0.06 3.18 10.09
CA GLY A 21 1.24 2.61 9.69
C GLY A 21 1.37 1.11 9.77
N ARG A 22 0.29 0.36 9.93
CA ARG A 22 0.34 -1.11 10.07
C ARG A 22 1.03 -1.80 8.91
N THR A 23 0.71 -1.40 7.68
CA THR A 23 1.24 -2.05 6.48
C THR A 23 2.71 -1.75 6.29
N VAL A 24 3.13 -0.50 6.47
CA VAL A 24 4.55 -0.13 6.36
C VAL A 24 5.39 -0.80 7.44
N LEU A 25 4.85 -0.92 8.64
CA LEU A 25 5.50 -1.63 9.73
C LEU A 25 5.72 -3.11 9.39
N MET A 26 4.68 -3.76 8.87
CA MET A 26 4.73 -5.15 8.44
C MET A 26 5.75 -5.36 7.32
N ALA A 27 5.75 -4.48 6.32
CA ALA A 27 6.68 -4.55 5.21
C ALA A 27 8.14 -4.54 5.68
N ALA A 28 8.48 -3.65 6.58
CA ALA A 28 9.83 -3.54 7.11
C ALA A 28 10.18 -4.68 8.07
N LYS A 29 9.27 -5.02 8.97
CA LYS A 29 9.53 -5.95 10.06
C LYS A 29 9.54 -7.42 9.60
N ILE A 30 8.60 -7.79 8.73
CA ILE A 30 8.43 -9.19 8.30
C ILE A 30 9.14 -9.46 6.99
N PHE A 31 9.07 -8.53 6.05
CA PHE A 31 9.64 -8.73 4.70
C PHE A 31 11.04 -8.16 4.53
N GLY A 32 11.52 -7.36 5.48
CA GLY A 32 12.83 -6.72 5.36
C GLY A 32 12.88 -5.63 4.28
N ALA A 33 11.73 -5.12 3.89
CA ALA A 33 11.61 -4.09 2.87
C ALA A 33 11.81 -2.70 3.45
N ARG A 34 12.02 -1.73 2.56
CA ARG A 34 11.88 -0.31 2.87
C ARG A 34 10.45 0.09 2.58
N ALA A 35 9.93 1.06 3.32
CA ALA A 35 8.55 1.48 3.14
C ALA A 35 8.39 2.98 3.30
N VAL A 36 7.50 3.54 2.48
CA VAL A 36 7.07 4.94 2.58
C VAL A 36 5.57 4.94 2.78
N GLY A 37 5.12 5.42 3.92
CA GLY A 37 3.70 5.58 4.20
C GLY A 37 3.31 7.04 4.02
N VAL A 38 2.29 7.30 3.22
CA VAL A 38 1.78 8.65 2.96
C VAL A 38 0.41 8.77 3.59
N GLU A 39 0.25 9.69 4.53
CA GLU A 39 -1.01 9.90 5.24
C GLU A 39 -1.37 11.38 5.29
N LEU A 40 -2.59 11.70 4.84
CA LEU A 40 -3.09 13.07 4.81
C LEU A 40 -3.49 13.57 6.20
N ARG A 41 -4.02 12.69 7.04
CA ARG A 41 -4.44 13.05 8.40
C ARG A 41 -3.23 13.14 9.31
N GLU A 42 -2.99 14.34 9.83
CA GLU A 42 -1.82 14.62 10.66
C GLU A 42 -1.78 13.78 11.95
N ASP A 43 -2.94 13.55 12.57
CA ASP A 43 -3.04 12.74 13.79
C ASP A 43 -2.63 11.27 13.54
N LEU A 44 -3.07 10.70 12.42
CA LEU A 44 -2.69 9.34 12.03
C LEU A 44 -1.22 9.26 11.60
N ALA A 45 -0.72 10.25 10.88
CA ALA A 45 0.68 10.30 10.48
C ALA A 45 1.61 10.35 11.70
N LYS A 46 1.26 11.13 12.71
CA LYS A 46 2.01 11.19 13.97
C LYS A 46 2.01 9.86 14.70
N LYS A 47 0.85 9.19 14.73
CA LYS A 47 0.72 7.87 15.35
C LYS A 47 1.57 6.83 14.62
N ALA A 48 1.56 6.85 13.29
CA ALA A 48 2.38 5.98 12.47
C ALA A 48 3.87 6.19 12.73
N LEU A 49 4.29 7.45 12.78
CA LEU A 49 5.69 7.81 13.06
C LEU A 49 6.15 7.32 14.44
N SER A 50 5.30 7.49 15.44
CA SER A 50 5.57 7.00 16.80
C SER A 50 5.72 5.48 16.82
N THR A 51 4.84 4.78 16.15
CA THR A 51 4.89 3.31 16.05
C THR A 51 6.17 2.84 15.37
N VAL A 52 6.56 3.49 14.29
CA VAL A 52 7.81 3.19 13.57
C VAL A 52 9.02 3.39 14.49
N HIS A 53 9.06 4.49 15.20
CA HIS A 53 10.15 4.82 16.15
C HIS A 53 10.22 3.79 17.27
N ASP A 54 9.08 3.45 17.87
CA ASP A 54 9.00 2.51 18.98
C ASP A 54 9.44 1.09 18.60
N ASN A 55 9.33 0.73 17.33
CA ASN A 55 9.76 -0.56 16.81
C ASN A 55 11.20 -0.53 16.24
N GLY A 56 11.91 0.59 16.37
CA GLY A 56 13.29 0.71 15.89
C GLY A 56 13.46 0.67 14.38
N LEU A 57 12.44 1.07 13.62
CA LEU A 57 12.40 0.96 12.16
C LEU A 57 12.56 2.30 11.43
N ALA A 58 12.98 3.35 12.13
CA ALA A 58 13.10 4.70 11.55
C ALA A 58 14.10 4.78 10.39
N ASP A 59 15.04 3.84 10.30
CA ASP A 59 16.01 3.74 9.22
C ASP A 59 15.45 3.09 7.95
N ARG A 60 14.32 2.37 8.05
CA ARG A 60 13.71 1.65 6.93
C ARG A 60 12.35 2.19 6.52
N VAL A 61 11.65 2.87 7.41
CA VAL A 61 10.29 3.35 7.18
C VAL A 61 10.26 4.87 7.28
N THR A 62 9.74 5.49 6.24
CA THR A 62 9.50 6.94 6.18
C THR A 62 8.00 7.18 6.20
N ILE A 63 7.54 8.07 7.07
CA ILE A 63 6.15 8.52 7.10
C ILE A 63 6.09 9.95 6.56
N VAL A 64 5.29 10.15 5.53
CA VAL A 64 5.04 11.46 4.94
C VAL A 64 3.66 11.93 5.37
N SER A 65 3.60 13.02 6.13
CA SER A 65 2.35 13.69 6.46
C SER A 65 2.02 14.64 5.30
N GLY A 66 1.10 14.25 4.45
CA GLY A 66 0.78 15.05 3.27
C GLY A 66 -0.07 14.33 2.26
N ASP A 67 -0.13 14.93 1.08
CA ASP A 67 -0.97 14.49 -0.03
C ASP A 67 -0.24 13.45 -0.88
N MET A 68 -0.89 12.30 -1.09
CA MET A 68 -0.34 11.22 -1.93
C MET A 68 -0.09 11.64 -3.37
N PHE A 69 -0.81 12.66 -3.87
CA PHE A 69 -0.62 13.17 -5.24
C PHE A 69 0.68 13.97 -5.39
N SER A 70 1.29 14.40 -4.29
CA SER A 70 2.53 15.19 -4.30
C SER A 70 3.78 14.33 -4.15
N VAL A 71 3.63 13.05 -3.86
CA VAL A 71 4.77 12.14 -3.63
C VAL A 71 5.19 11.49 -4.94
N ASN A 72 6.51 11.45 -5.20
CA ASN A 72 7.05 10.79 -6.38
C ASN A 72 7.07 9.27 -6.17
N LEU A 73 6.45 8.51 -7.08
CA LEU A 73 6.32 7.06 -6.99
C LEU A 73 7.34 6.30 -7.83
N MET A 74 8.28 6.97 -8.45
CA MET A 74 9.21 6.32 -9.40
C MET A 74 10.13 5.28 -8.75
N SER A 75 10.38 5.38 -7.46
CA SER A 75 11.21 4.41 -6.74
C SER A 75 10.43 3.22 -6.18
N ALA A 76 9.12 3.18 -6.36
CA ALA A 76 8.30 2.11 -5.82
C ALA A 76 8.53 0.78 -6.53
N ASP A 77 8.64 -0.30 -5.77
CA ASP A 77 8.61 -1.67 -6.28
C ASP A 77 7.23 -2.28 -6.08
N VAL A 78 6.54 -1.87 -5.01
CA VAL A 78 5.16 -2.26 -4.71
C VAL A 78 4.41 -1.03 -4.21
N VAL A 79 3.18 -0.87 -4.68
CA VAL A 79 2.26 0.17 -4.18
C VAL A 79 1.06 -0.51 -3.53
N PHE A 80 0.74 -0.10 -2.33
CA PHE A 80 -0.44 -0.57 -1.59
C PHE A 80 -1.47 0.55 -1.49
N LEU A 81 -2.72 0.22 -1.83
CA LEU A 81 -3.84 1.15 -1.79
C LEU A 81 -4.93 0.60 -0.87
N TYR A 82 -5.31 1.39 0.13
CA TYR A 82 -6.51 1.15 0.91
C TYR A 82 -7.34 2.43 0.91
N LEU A 83 -7.91 2.71 -0.24
CA LEU A 83 -8.62 3.95 -0.54
C LEU A 83 -10.08 3.64 -0.88
N THR A 84 -10.70 4.48 -1.70
CA THR A 84 -12.03 4.25 -2.26
C THR A 84 -11.92 4.08 -3.77
N THR A 85 -13.00 3.63 -4.42
CA THR A 85 -13.04 3.55 -5.89
C THR A 85 -12.77 4.93 -6.51
N SER A 86 -13.38 5.97 -5.96
CA SER A 86 -13.18 7.34 -6.42
C SER A 86 -11.73 7.81 -6.29
N ALA A 87 -11.10 7.53 -5.15
CA ALA A 87 -9.70 7.87 -4.92
C ALA A 87 -8.77 7.06 -5.84
N ASN A 88 -9.07 5.79 -6.07
CA ASN A 88 -8.32 4.94 -6.98
C ASN A 88 -8.39 5.49 -8.42
N GLU A 89 -9.55 5.97 -8.85
CA GLU A 89 -9.67 6.61 -10.17
C GLU A 89 -8.82 7.87 -10.28
N LYS A 90 -8.76 8.66 -9.22
CA LYS A 90 -7.96 9.89 -9.20
C LYS A 90 -6.47 9.62 -9.21
N ILE A 91 -6.01 8.57 -8.50
CA ILE A 91 -4.58 8.25 -8.44
C ILE A 91 -4.10 7.48 -9.66
N ARG A 92 -4.98 6.85 -10.42
CA ARG A 92 -4.62 6.03 -11.57
C ARG A 92 -3.70 6.72 -12.57
N PRO A 93 -3.96 7.96 -13.03
CA PRO A 93 -3.06 8.62 -13.98
C PRO A 93 -1.63 8.77 -13.45
N LYS A 94 -1.49 9.03 -12.16
CA LYS A 94 -0.19 9.11 -11.51
C LYS A 94 0.51 7.75 -11.50
N LEU A 95 -0.22 6.69 -11.18
CA LEU A 95 0.32 5.33 -11.23
C LEU A 95 0.79 4.97 -12.64
N GLU A 96 -0.02 5.30 -13.66
CA GLU A 96 0.31 5.03 -15.06
C GLU A 96 1.55 5.78 -15.51
N THR A 97 1.75 7.00 -15.05
CA THR A 97 2.84 7.88 -15.46
C THR A 97 4.14 7.59 -14.71
N GLU A 98 4.08 7.36 -13.41
CA GLU A 98 5.27 7.33 -12.55
C GLU A 98 5.80 5.93 -12.27
N LEU A 99 4.94 4.91 -12.23
CA LEU A 99 5.39 3.56 -11.91
C LEU A 99 6.20 2.95 -13.05
N LYS A 100 7.26 2.25 -12.69
CA LYS A 100 8.03 1.45 -13.63
C LYS A 100 7.20 0.26 -14.08
N GLN A 101 7.53 -0.25 -15.27
CA GLN A 101 6.95 -1.49 -15.77
C GLN A 101 7.24 -2.63 -14.80
N GLY A 102 6.24 -3.46 -14.53
CA GLY A 102 6.38 -4.62 -13.66
C GLY A 102 6.10 -4.37 -12.18
N VAL A 103 5.89 -3.11 -11.77
CA VAL A 103 5.54 -2.79 -10.38
C VAL A 103 4.18 -3.40 -10.03
N HIS A 104 4.10 -4.06 -8.89
CA HIS A 104 2.84 -4.58 -8.37
C HIS A 104 2.08 -3.49 -7.61
N VAL A 105 0.78 -3.41 -7.88
CA VAL A 105 -0.13 -2.54 -7.15
C VAL A 105 -1.20 -3.41 -6.50
N VAL A 106 -1.32 -3.30 -5.18
CA VAL A 106 -2.30 -4.05 -4.41
C VAL A 106 -3.36 -3.08 -3.92
N SER A 107 -4.62 -3.33 -4.29
CA SER A 107 -5.74 -2.53 -3.80
C SER A 107 -6.63 -3.37 -2.91
N HIS A 108 -6.91 -2.84 -1.71
CA HIS A 108 -7.75 -3.49 -0.71
C HIS A 108 -9.18 -3.00 -0.85
N ASP A 109 -10.10 -3.94 -1.06
CA ASP A 109 -11.56 -3.77 -1.19
C ASP A 109 -12.05 -3.04 -2.44
N TYR A 110 -11.26 -2.19 -3.07
CA TYR A 110 -11.73 -1.36 -4.19
C TYR A 110 -10.88 -1.55 -5.43
N GLU A 111 -11.54 -1.69 -6.56
CA GLU A 111 -10.88 -1.84 -7.86
C GLU A 111 -10.23 -0.53 -8.34
N ILE A 112 -9.22 -0.69 -9.20
CA ILE A 112 -8.76 0.39 -10.06
C ILE A 112 -9.49 0.23 -11.38
N VAL A 113 -10.54 1.03 -11.60
CA VAL A 113 -11.36 0.95 -12.81
C VAL A 113 -10.50 1.21 -14.05
N GLY A 114 -10.64 0.37 -15.06
CA GLY A 114 -9.85 0.45 -16.28
C GLY A 114 -8.56 -0.38 -16.25
N TRP A 115 -8.15 -0.87 -15.08
CA TRP A 115 -7.03 -1.81 -14.96
C TRP A 115 -7.56 -3.23 -14.79
N LYS A 116 -6.90 -4.19 -15.42
CA LYS A 116 -7.25 -5.60 -15.28
C LYS A 116 -6.39 -6.23 -14.19
N PRO A 117 -6.99 -6.76 -13.11
CA PRO A 117 -6.21 -7.43 -12.08
C PRO A 117 -5.64 -8.75 -12.59
N VAL A 118 -4.42 -9.08 -12.14
CA VAL A 118 -3.81 -10.38 -12.41
C VAL A 118 -4.26 -11.43 -11.41
N ILE A 119 -4.62 -11.00 -10.18
CA ILE A 119 -5.18 -11.87 -9.14
C ILE A 119 -6.27 -11.11 -8.40
N VAL A 120 -7.34 -11.81 -8.06
CA VAL A 120 -8.39 -11.32 -7.16
C VAL A 120 -8.59 -12.38 -6.09
N GLU A 121 -8.43 -12.00 -4.82
CA GLU A 121 -8.65 -12.90 -3.69
C GLU A 121 -9.63 -12.31 -2.70
N ASN A 122 -10.49 -13.18 -2.16
CA ASN A 122 -11.43 -12.83 -1.12
C ASN A 122 -10.96 -13.41 0.22
N PHE A 123 -11.00 -12.57 1.27
CA PHE A 123 -10.70 -12.99 2.63
C PHE A 123 -11.95 -12.92 3.47
N CYS A 124 -12.14 -13.94 4.30
CA CYS A 124 -13.22 -13.97 5.28
C CYS A 124 -12.59 -13.88 6.68
N GLU A 125 -12.78 -12.75 7.36
CA GLU A 125 -12.28 -12.58 8.74
C GLU A 125 -12.99 -13.48 9.72
N ASN A 126 -14.26 -13.80 9.45
CA ASN A 126 -15.03 -14.71 10.25
C ASN A 126 -15.68 -15.78 9.35
N PRO A 127 -15.00 -16.94 9.17
CA PRO A 127 -15.52 -18.01 8.31
C PRO A 127 -16.90 -18.53 8.74
N GLN A 128 -17.27 -18.38 10.01
CA GLN A 128 -18.57 -18.82 10.54
C GLN A 128 -19.73 -17.99 9.99
N LEU A 129 -19.48 -16.75 9.57
CA LEU A 129 -20.47 -15.89 8.94
C LEU A 129 -20.64 -16.17 7.44
N GLY A 130 -19.72 -16.91 6.84
CA GLY A 130 -19.86 -17.47 5.49
C GLY A 130 -19.73 -16.48 4.33
N TYR A 131 -19.29 -15.24 4.56
CA TYR A 131 -19.06 -14.27 3.48
C TYR A 131 -17.71 -13.58 3.64
N PRO A 132 -17.08 -13.15 2.52
CA PRO A 132 -15.79 -12.47 2.56
C PRO A 132 -15.91 -11.09 3.19
N SER A 133 -14.99 -10.79 4.10
CA SER A 133 -14.89 -9.45 4.72
C SER A 133 -14.15 -8.48 3.81
N HIS A 134 -13.19 -8.99 3.02
CA HIS A 134 -12.29 -8.16 2.22
C HIS A 134 -11.96 -8.82 0.90
N THR A 135 -11.75 -8.00 -0.12
CA THR A 135 -11.28 -8.42 -1.44
C THR A 135 -9.96 -7.74 -1.74
N ILE A 136 -8.99 -8.50 -2.24
CA ILE A 136 -7.69 -7.99 -2.65
C ILE A 136 -7.55 -8.08 -4.15
N TYR A 137 -7.20 -6.97 -4.77
CA TYR A 137 -6.93 -6.88 -6.21
C TYR A 137 -5.44 -6.66 -6.41
N LEU A 138 -4.79 -7.57 -7.11
CA LEU A 138 -3.39 -7.41 -7.49
C LEU A 138 -3.30 -7.03 -8.95
N TYR A 139 -2.60 -5.95 -9.22
CA TYR A 139 -2.31 -5.46 -10.56
C TYR A 139 -0.82 -5.48 -10.81
N LYS A 140 -0.44 -5.60 -12.07
CA LYS A 140 0.94 -5.45 -12.49
C LYS A 140 1.03 -4.34 -13.52
N LYS A 141 1.89 -3.36 -13.29
CA LYS A 141 2.07 -2.23 -14.20
C LYS A 141 2.65 -2.69 -15.53
N LEU A 142 1.93 -2.41 -16.59
CA LEU A 142 2.34 -2.75 -17.96
C LEU A 142 3.23 -1.68 -18.58
#